data_b440800a06dfdbbcbffd0d2289b32ced
#
_entry.id   b440800a06dfdbbcbffd0d2289b32ced
#
_cell.length_a   1.000
_cell.length_b   1.000
_cell.length_c   1.000
_cell.angle_alpha   90.00
_cell.angle_beta   90.00
_cell.angle_gamma   90.00
#
_symmetry.space_group_name_H-M   'P 1'
#
loop_
_entity.id
_entity.type
_entity.pdbx_description
1 polymer ?
#
loop_
_entity_poly.entity_id
_entity_poly.type
_entity_poly.pdbx_seq_one_letter_code
_entity_poly.pdbx_strand_id
1 'polypeptide(L)'
;MQPTELSAVDLVTALRQGDITAVQCATAFLDRIEATNGTINAFLTVDRAAALTRAADIDARRKAGQPVGPLAGLPVALKDVLCTTDMPTTCASKMLQGFRPPYDAEVVARLRKADAVFLGKTNMDEFAMGGSNENSAFGAVRNPWDLSRAPGGSSGGSAACVAADMAPVAIGSDTGGSIRQPAGLCGITGLKPTYGRVSRRGLIAFASSLDQIGPMARSAADCALIMETIAGHDPGDSTSLAADVPRYTDLLDKPLAGVRIGRVPEHYAEGLDPEVAKGVEEAFAVLKAAGATVHDVHLPHAKYGIPTYYLIAPCEASSNLARYDGAHYGYRAEPGKGYRAEPGKGYRAEPGKGHRAEPGGHATKADGFESPLVEMYCRSRAEGFGPEVKRRIMLGTYALSAGYYDAYYAKALRVRRLIRQDYLDAFQSVDLIGGPVSATPAFKLGEKTDDPLAMYLVDLYTVGTNLAGVGGISFPCGFTRSGLPIGFQLQAPPLAEPLLLQAADRFQRLTDWHRRRPKAAGEAKA
;
A
#
# COMPACT_ATOMS: atom_id res chain seq x y z
N MET A 1 2.89 2.15 30.93
CA MET A 1 2.59 2.57 29.54
C MET A 1 2.09 1.34 28.80
N GLN A 2 1.01 1.44 28.06
CA GLN A 2 0.46 0.30 27.32
C GLN A 2 1.35 -0.01 26.12
N PRO A 3 1.65 -1.28 25.77
CA PRO A 3 2.47 -1.60 24.60
C PRO A 3 1.95 -0.98 23.29
N THR A 4 0.64 -0.83 23.15
CA THR A 4 -0.01 -0.23 21.97
C THR A 4 0.25 1.27 21.82
N GLU A 5 0.74 1.96 22.86
CA GLU A 5 1.06 3.38 22.84
C GLU A 5 2.53 3.67 22.48
N LEU A 6 3.40 2.64 22.52
CA LEU A 6 4.82 2.75 22.22
C LEU A 6 5.08 2.78 20.69
N SER A 7 6.15 3.47 20.30
CA SER A 7 6.71 3.37 18.95
C SER A 7 7.32 1.99 18.71
N ALA A 8 7.54 1.61 17.45
CA ALA A 8 8.22 0.34 17.15
C ALA A 8 9.66 0.32 17.70
N VAL A 9 10.34 1.45 17.66
CA VAL A 9 11.70 1.61 18.23
C VAL A 9 11.69 1.40 19.74
N ASP A 10 10.72 2.02 20.45
CA ASP A 10 10.57 1.85 21.90
C ASP A 10 10.18 0.42 22.27
N LEU A 11 9.27 -0.21 21.49
CA LEU A 11 8.90 -1.61 21.68
C LEU A 11 10.09 -2.55 21.55
N VAL A 12 10.90 -2.39 20.50
CA VAL A 12 12.10 -3.21 20.30
C VAL A 12 13.09 -3.01 21.46
N THR A 13 13.20 -1.79 21.97
CA THR A 13 14.06 -1.47 23.12
C THR A 13 13.54 -2.16 24.38
N ALA A 14 12.26 -2.00 24.73
CA ALA A 14 11.64 -2.61 25.89
C ALA A 14 11.68 -4.17 25.84
N LEU A 15 11.40 -4.74 24.65
CA LEU A 15 11.52 -6.18 24.40
C LEU A 15 12.96 -6.69 24.60
N ARG A 16 13.96 -5.93 24.17
CA ARG A 16 15.39 -6.29 24.31
C ARG A 16 15.83 -6.20 25.77
N GLN A 17 15.37 -5.20 26.52
CA GLN A 17 15.67 -5.01 27.94
C GLN A 17 14.92 -6.00 28.84
N GLY A 18 13.86 -6.64 28.32
CA GLY A 18 13.02 -7.56 29.09
C GLY A 18 11.96 -6.86 29.93
N ASP A 19 11.72 -5.56 29.71
CA ASP A 19 10.68 -4.79 30.39
C ASP A 19 9.27 -5.30 30.04
N ILE A 20 9.12 -5.84 28.82
CA ILE A 20 7.94 -6.55 28.35
C ILE A 20 8.35 -7.83 27.64
N THR A 21 7.51 -8.87 27.71
CA THR A 21 7.69 -10.10 26.94
C THR A 21 7.08 -9.97 25.54
N ALA A 22 7.54 -10.80 24.59
CA ALA A 22 6.94 -10.85 23.25
C ALA A 22 5.47 -11.30 23.33
N VAL A 23 5.13 -12.22 24.23
CA VAL A 23 3.74 -12.63 24.48
C VAL A 23 2.89 -11.47 24.98
N GLN A 24 3.35 -10.69 25.96
CA GLN A 24 2.63 -9.52 26.46
C GLN A 24 2.41 -8.47 25.35
N CYS A 25 3.46 -8.19 24.58
CA CYS A 25 3.40 -7.27 23.47
C CYS A 25 2.39 -7.72 22.40
N ALA A 26 2.50 -8.95 21.91
CA ALA A 26 1.59 -9.48 20.89
C ALA A 26 0.14 -9.55 21.39
N THR A 27 -0.09 -9.93 22.67
CA THR A 27 -1.43 -9.99 23.28
C THR A 27 -2.09 -8.62 23.25
N ALA A 28 -1.38 -7.56 23.68
CA ALA A 28 -1.94 -6.20 23.71
C ALA A 28 -2.45 -5.73 22.33
N PHE A 29 -1.68 -6.00 21.27
CA PHE A 29 -2.10 -5.65 19.91
C PHE A 29 -3.23 -6.54 19.38
N LEU A 30 -3.21 -7.84 19.68
CA LEU A 30 -4.28 -8.77 19.29
C LEU A 30 -5.61 -8.43 19.97
N ASP A 31 -5.58 -8.05 21.25
CA ASP A 31 -6.77 -7.58 21.98
C ASP A 31 -7.31 -6.26 21.38
N ARG A 32 -6.41 -5.36 21.00
CA ARG A 32 -6.79 -4.12 20.30
C ARG A 32 -7.42 -4.41 18.94
N ILE A 33 -6.90 -5.36 18.17
CA ILE A 33 -7.49 -5.79 16.89
C ILE A 33 -8.89 -6.35 17.13
N GLU A 34 -9.06 -7.25 18.11
CA GLU A 34 -10.34 -7.86 18.42
C GLU A 34 -11.40 -6.80 18.80
N ALA A 35 -11.00 -5.79 19.57
CA ALA A 35 -11.90 -4.72 19.99
C ALA A 35 -12.31 -3.75 18.88
N THR A 36 -11.49 -3.57 17.83
CA THR A 36 -11.67 -2.47 16.88
C THR A 36 -11.86 -2.89 15.43
N ASN A 37 -11.41 -4.08 15.02
CA ASN A 37 -11.45 -4.50 13.63
C ASN A 37 -12.88 -4.63 13.07
N GLY A 38 -13.84 -5.02 13.89
CA GLY A 38 -15.26 -5.10 13.48
C GLY A 38 -15.83 -3.76 13.00
N THR A 39 -15.28 -2.64 13.49
CA THR A 39 -15.68 -1.28 13.09
C THR A 39 -14.85 -0.75 11.92
N ILE A 40 -13.52 -0.95 11.95
CA ILE A 40 -12.58 -0.37 10.98
C ILE A 40 -12.43 -1.26 9.74
N ASN A 41 -12.51 -2.58 9.87
CA ASN A 41 -12.29 -3.58 8.83
C ASN A 41 -10.87 -3.54 8.24
N ALA A 42 -9.86 -3.27 9.08
CA ALA A 42 -8.47 -3.13 8.66
C ALA A 42 -7.77 -4.47 8.39
N PHE A 43 -8.18 -5.55 9.05
CA PHE A 43 -7.63 -6.90 8.87
C PHE A 43 -8.64 -7.84 8.21
N LEU A 44 -8.17 -8.62 7.24
CA LEU A 44 -8.92 -9.73 6.60
C LEU A 44 -8.67 -11.06 7.30
N THR A 45 -7.43 -11.26 7.78
CA THR A 45 -7.02 -12.48 8.49
C THR A 45 -6.22 -12.07 9.72
N VAL A 46 -6.57 -12.65 10.86
CA VAL A 46 -5.80 -12.55 12.12
C VAL A 46 -5.57 -13.97 12.62
N ASP A 47 -4.32 -14.35 12.86
CA ASP A 47 -3.99 -15.65 13.43
C ASP A 47 -3.40 -15.46 14.83
N ARG A 48 -4.30 -15.30 15.82
CA ARG A 48 -3.96 -15.10 17.23
C ARG A 48 -3.11 -16.25 17.78
N ALA A 49 -3.44 -17.48 17.41
CA ALA A 49 -2.75 -18.66 17.95
C ALA A 49 -1.32 -18.75 17.41
N ALA A 50 -1.11 -18.57 16.11
CA ALA A 50 0.22 -18.59 15.50
C ALA A 50 1.09 -17.43 16.02
N ALA A 51 0.52 -16.22 16.14
CA ALA A 51 1.23 -15.05 16.65
C ALA A 51 1.72 -15.27 18.10
N LEU A 52 0.87 -15.78 18.99
CA LEU A 52 1.22 -16.05 20.38
C LEU A 52 2.22 -17.23 20.50
N THR A 53 2.08 -18.28 19.68
CA THR A 53 3.06 -19.38 19.63
C THR A 53 4.44 -18.87 19.23
N ARG A 54 4.52 -18.02 18.21
CA ARG A 54 5.78 -17.40 17.79
C ARG A 54 6.37 -16.49 18.86
N ALA A 55 5.54 -15.69 19.52
CA ALA A 55 5.96 -14.82 20.60
C ALA A 55 6.54 -15.64 21.79
N ALA A 56 5.87 -16.73 22.17
CA ALA A 56 6.31 -17.62 23.24
C ALA A 56 7.66 -18.32 22.91
N ASP A 57 7.86 -18.74 21.65
CA ASP A 57 9.15 -19.27 21.18
C ASP A 57 10.27 -18.24 21.33
N ILE A 58 10.03 -16.99 20.95
CA ILE A 58 11.01 -15.91 21.08
C ILE A 58 11.35 -15.65 22.55
N ASP A 59 10.35 -15.60 23.44
CA ASP A 59 10.55 -15.41 24.88
C ASP A 59 11.34 -16.59 25.50
N ALA A 60 11.04 -17.83 25.08
CA ALA A 60 11.77 -19.03 25.55
C ALA A 60 13.24 -19.00 25.11
N ARG A 61 13.51 -18.67 23.84
CA ARG A 61 14.89 -18.53 23.32
C ARG A 61 15.65 -17.43 24.05
N ARG A 62 15.04 -16.26 24.26
CA ARG A 62 15.65 -15.14 25.00
C ARG A 62 15.99 -15.55 26.44
N LYS A 63 15.07 -16.22 27.15
CA LYS A 63 15.28 -16.73 28.50
C LYS A 63 16.42 -17.76 28.58
N ALA A 64 16.58 -18.58 27.53
CA ALA A 64 17.66 -19.56 27.42
C ALA A 64 19.00 -18.96 26.97
N GLY A 65 19.09 -17.63 26.75
CA GLY A 65 20.30 -16.98 26.25
C GLY A 65 20.62 -17.31 24.78
N GLN A 66 19.67 -17.84 24.03
CA GLN A 66 19.86 -18.18 22.63
C GLN A 66 19.73 -16.92 21.74
N PRO A 67 20.41 -16.88 20.59
CA PRO A 67 20.32 -15.75 19.68
C PRO A 67 18.87 -15.48 19.20
N VAL A 68 18.49 -14.20 19.19
CA VAL A 68 17.24 -13.71 18.60
C VAL A 68 17.54 -12.60 17.61
N GLY A 69 16.65 -12.42 16.62
CA GLY A 69 16.79 -11.43 15.57
C GLY A 69 16.60 -9.98 16.06
N PRO A 70 16.96 -8.99 15.23
CA PRO A 70 16.91 -7.57 15.59
C PRO A 70 15.49 -7.06 15.88
N LEU A 71 14.44 -7.69 15.35
CA LEU A 71 13.03 -7.34 15.56
C LEU A 71 12.30 -8.34 16.47
N ALA A 72 13.04 -9.08 17.30
CA ALA A 72 12.50 -10.17 18.11
C ALA A 72 11.32 -9.75 18.99
N GLY A 73 10.15 -10.26 18.66
CA GLY A 73 8.89 -10.00 19.38
C GLY A 73 8.12 -8.75 18.89
N LEU A 74 8.64 -7.98 17.93
CA LEU A 74 7.93 -6.83 17.36
C LEU A 74 6.71 -7.29 16.54
N PRO A 75 5.48 -6.85 16.86
CA PRO A 75 4.30 -7.15 16.07
C PRO A 75 4.31 -6.42 14.72
N VAL A 76 3.98 -7.10 13.62
CA VAL A 76 3.93 -6.55 12.26
C VAL A 76 2.66 -7.00 11.54
N ALA A 77 1.98 -6.07 10.89
CA ALA A 77 0.85 -6.35 9.99
C ALA A 77 1.33 -6.39 8.53
N LEU A 78 0.76 -7.29 7.73
CA LEU A 78 1.18 -7.52 6.34
C LEU A 78 0.01 -7.21 5.38
N LYS A 79 0.21 -6.33 4.40
CA LYS A 79 -0.78 -6.13 3.33
C LYS A 79 -1.08 -7.45 2.63
N ASP A 80 -2.35 -7.70 2.34
CA ASP A 80 -2.80 -8.99 1.81
C ASP A 80 -2.41 -9.28 0.35
N VAL A 81 -1.48 -8.51 -0.19
CA VAL A 81 -0.80 -8.71 -1.48
C VAL A 81 0.53 -9.47 -1.33
N LEU A 82 1.02 -9.62 -0.10
CA LEU A 82 2.29 -10.30 0.22
C LEU A 82 2.04 -11.78 0.49
N CYS A 83 2.70 -12.65 -0.28
CA CYS A 83 2.63 -14.09 -0.10
C CYS A 83 3.16 -14.51 1.28
N THR A 84 2.40 -15.36 1.97
CA THR A 84 2.76 -15.99 3.25
C THR A 84 2.36 -17.46 3.24
N THR A 85 3.22 -18.34 3.73
CA THR A 85 2.97 -19.79 3.77
C THR A 85 1.95 -20.20 4.83
N ASP A 86 1.85 -19.41 5.90
CA ASP A 86 1.05 -19.69 7.10
C ASP A 86 -0.35 -19.05 7.07
N MET A 87 -0.57 -18.02 6.24
CA MET A 87 -1.86 -17.33 6.13
C MET A 87 -2.34 -17.27 4.67
N PRO A 88 -3.65 -17.18 4.42
CA PRO A 88 -4.18 -16.91 3.09
C PRO A 88 -3.63 -15.59 2.53
N THR A 89 -3.48 -15.52 1.21
CA THR A 89 -3.16 -14.29 0.47
C THR A 89 -4.21 -14.10 -0.61
N THR A 90 -5.19 -13.23 -0.36
CA THR A 90 -6.37 -13.07 -1.20
C THR A 90 -6.32 -11.87 -2.12
N CYS A 91 -5.41 -10.92 -1.88
CA CYS A 91 -5.40 -9.61 -2.54
C CYS A 91 -6.74 -8.87 -2.44
N ALA A 92 -7.49 -9.10 -1.37
CA ALA A 92 -8.85 -8.61 -1.15
C ALA A 92 -9.82 -8.97 -2.30
N SER A 93 -9.60 -10.10 -2.99
CA SER A 93 -10.35 -10.57 -4.14
C SER A 93 -11.00 -11.93 -3.88
N LYS A 94 -12.22 -12.12 -4.43
CA LYS A 94 -12.83 -13.45 -4.50
C LYS A 94 -12.00 -14.41 -5.35
N MET A 95 -11.27 -13.90 -6.34
CA MET A 95 -10.40 -14.67 -7.22
C MET A 95 -9.39 -15.53 -6.45
N LEU A 96 -8.84 -15.02 -5.35
CA LEU A 96 -7.85 -15.72 -4.52
C LEU A 96 -8.38 -16.08 -3.12
N GLN A 97 -9.69 -16.07 -2.92
CA GLN A 97 -10.29 -16.45 -1.64
C GLN A 97 -9.84 -17.86 -1.22
N GLY A 98 -9.18 -17.93 -0.04
CA GLY A 98 -8.66 -19.19 0.49
C GLY A 98 -7.32 -19.66 -0.09
N PHE A 99 -6.73 -18.93 -1.04
CA PHE A 99 -5.42 -19.28 -1.60
C PHE A 99 -4.32 -19.14 -0.55
N ARG A 100 -3.55 -20.22 -0.35
CA ARG A 100 -2.34 -20.24 0.50
C ARG A 100 -1.11 -20.41 -0.38
N PRO A 101 -0.23 -19.40 -0.43
CA PRO A 101 1.00 -19.48 -1.20
C PRO A 101 1.92 -20.59 -0.69
N PRO A 102 2.69 -21.29 -1.59
CA PRO A 102 3.67 -22.29 -1.18
C PRO A 102 5.00 -21.70 -0.71
N TYR A 103 5.15 -20.38 -0.71
CA TYR A 103 6.35 -19.66 -0.29
C TYR A 103 6.01 -18.30 0.31
N ASP A 104 6.92 -17.80 1.16
CA ASP A 104 6.86 -16.44 1.69
C ASP A 104 7.42 -15.44 0.67
N ALA A 105 6.85 -14.24 0.62
CA ALA A 105 7.50 -13.11 -0.05
C ALA A 105 8.86 -12.83 0.60
N GLU A 106 9.85 -12.34 -0.16
CA GLU A 106 11.20 -12.07 0.36
C GLU A 106 11.15 -11.14 1.58
N VAL A 107 10.33 -10.09 1.53
CA VAL A 107 10.14 -9.19 2.67
C VAL A 107 9.59 -9.92 3.91
N VAL A 108 8.69 -10.87 3.71
CA VAL A 108 8.14 -11.70 4.80
C VAL A 108 9.21 -12.64 5.36
N ALA A 109 9.99 -13.28 4.49
CA ALA A 109 11.09 -14.15 4.90
C ALA A 109 12.15 -13.40 5.71
N ARG A 110 12.51 -12.17 5.29
CA ARG A 110 13.45 -11.31 6.03
C ARG A 110 12.91 -10.88 7.39
N LEU A 111 11.64 -10.46 7.48
CA LEU A 111 11.00 -10.12 8.75
C LEU A 111 10.90 -11.33 9.68
N ARG A 112 10.58 -12.52 9.14
CA ARG A 112 10.54 -13.77 9.90
C ARG A 112 11.91 -14.16 10.45
N LYS A 113 12.98 -13.99 9.64
CA LYS A 113 14.37 -14.19 10.06
C LYS A 113 14.81 -13.18 11.13
N ALA A 114 14.25 -11.98 11.11
CA ALA A 114 14.48 -10.95 12.12
C ALA A 114 13.67 -11.17 13.42
N ASP A 115 12.92 -12.26 13.52
CA ASP A 115 12.06 -12.64 14.65
C ASP A 115 10.88 -11.68 14.90
N ALA A 116 10.35 -11.03 13.85
CA ALA A 116 9.08 -10.33 13.94
C ALA A 116 7.91 -11.31 14.19
N VAL A 117 6.84 -10.80 14.81
CA VAL A 117 5.59 -11.52 15.08
C VAL A 117 4.50 -11.01 14.14
N PHE A 118 4.00 -11.84 13.23
CA PHE A 118 2.94 -11.43 12.31
C PHE A 118 1.58 -11.50 13.00
N LEU A 119 0.86 -10.36 13.00
CA LEU A 119 -0.49 -10.25 13.57
C LEU A 119 -1.55 -10.76 12.61
N GLY A 120 -1.36 -10.56 11.30
CA GLY A 120 -2.32 -10.90 10.29
C GLY A 120 -2.13 -10.17 8.97
N LYS A 121 -3.12 -10.32 8.08
CA LYS A 121 -3.16 -9.77 6.72
C LYS A 121 -4.15 -8.61 6.67
N THR A 122 -3.66 -7.43 6.25
CA THR A 122 -4.48 -6.22 6.20
C THR A 122 -5.28 -6.10 4.91
N ASN A 123 -6.49 -5.57 5.03
CA ASN A 123 -7.39 -5.27 3.93
C ASN A 123 -6.79 -4.23 2.96
N MET A 124 -7.23 -4.25 1.71
CA MET A 124 -6.68 -3.42 0.65
C MET A 124 -7.69 -3.27 -0.50
N ASP A 125 -7.48 -2.34 -1.43
CA ASP A 125 -8.18 -2.39 -2.70
C ASP A 125 -7.79 -3.66 -3.47
N GLU A 126 -8.74 -4.27 -4.14
CA GLU A 126 -8.58 -5.54 -4.85
C GLU A 126 -7.39 -5.51 -5.82
N PHE A 127 -6.45 -6.46 -5.69
CA PHE A 127 -5.18 -6.53 -6.44
C PHE A 127 -4.38 -5.23 -6.45
N ALA A 128 -4.45 -4.45 -5.38
CA ALA A 128 -3.83 -3.13 -5.24
C ALA A 128 -4.35 -2.07 -6.25
N MET A 129 -5.54 -2.26 -6.81
CA MET A 129 -6.17 -1.39 -7.81
C MET A 129 -7.25 -0.52 -7.18
N GLY A 130 -6.86 0.66 -6.71
CA GLY A 130 -7.75 1.64 -6.10
C GLY A 130 -6.98 2.69 -5.30
N GLY A 131 -7.70 3.71 -4.84
CA GLY A 131 -7.16 4.82 -4.05
C GLY A 131 -7.97 5.13 -2.78
N SER A 132 -8.96 4.26 -2.43
CA SER A 132 -9.86 4.50 -1.29
C SER A 132 -10.00 3.32 -0.35
N ASN A 133 -9.62 2.11 -0.76
CA ASN A 133 -9.89 0.83 -0.10
C ASN A 133 -11.40 0.46 -0.05
N GLU A 134 -12.17 0.94 -1.02
CA GLU A 134 -13.57 0.56 -1.20
C GLU A 134 -13.75 -0.62 -2.16
N ASN A 135 -12.71 -0.96 -2.96
CA ASN A 135 -12.75 -2.03 -3.96
C ASN A 135 -12.45 -3.43 -3.38
N SER A 136 -12.46 -3.60 -2.07
CA SER A 136 -12.28 -4.90 -1.44
C SER A 136 -13.53 -5.79 -1.59
N ALA A 137 -13.34 -7.06 -1.96
CA ALA A 137 -14.42 -8.06 -1.95
C ALA A 137 -14.94 -8.37 -0.53
N PHE A 138 -14.22 -7.95 0.51
CA PHE A 138 -14.52 -8.17 1.92
C PHE A 138 -15.01 -6.90 2.64
N GLY A 139 -15.44 -5.90 1.87
CA GLY A 139 -15.95 -4.63 2.36
C GLY A 139 -14.89 -3.55 2.55
N ALA A 140 -15.35 -2.29 2.58
CA ALA A 140 -14.51 -1.11 2.70
C ALA A 140 -13.81 -1.02 4.06
N VAL A 141 -12.61 -0.46 4.06
CA VAL A 141 -11.93 -0.02 5.29
C VAL A 141 -12.41 1.38 5.65
N ARG A 142 -12.55 1.64 6.93
CA ARG A 142 -12.95 2.95 7.44
C ARG A 142 -11.76 3.70 8.01
N ASN A 143 -11.73 5.01 7.80
CA ASN A 143 -10.69 5.86 8.37
C ASN A 143 -10.88 6.00 9.89
N PRO A 144 -9.86 5.72 10.72
CA PRO A 144 -9.99 5.82 12.19
C PRO A 144 -10.28 7.23 12.72
N TRP A 145 -9.98 8.29 11.94
CA TRP A 145 -10.27 9.67 12.32
C TRP A 145 -11.73 10.05 12.10
N ASP A 146 -12.38 9.42 11.12
CA ASP A 146 -13.81 9.58 10.84
C ASP A 146 -14.29 8.34 10.08
N LEU A 147 -15.08 7.51 10.75
CA LEU A 147 -15.55 6.22 10.23
C LEU A 147 -16.46 6.31 9.00
N SER A 148 -16.92 7.51 8.65
CA SER A 148 -17.68 7.77 7.41
C SER A 148 -16.77 8.04 6.21
N ARG A 149 -15.44 8.08 6.40
CA ARG A 149 -14.46 8.44 5.37
C ARG A 149 -13.55 7.29 4.98
N ALA A 150 -13.00 7.40 3.78
CA ALA A 150 -12.01 6.48 3.23
C ALA A 150 -10.65 6.67 3.93
N PRO A 151 -9.91 5.59 4.22
CA PRO A 151 -8.54 5.69 4.74
C PRO A 151 -7.52 6.02 3.64
N GLY A 152 -7.96 6.04 2.39
CA GLY A 152 -7.08 5.97 1.23
C GLY A 152 -6.74 4.53 0.83
N GLY A 153 -6.00 4.37 -0.25
CA GLY A 153 -5.66 3.05 -0.80
C GLY A 153 -4.46 3.10 -1.77
N SER A 154 -4.06 1.93 -2.18
CA SER A 154 -4.65 0.59 -1.91
C SER A 154 -4.23 -0.03 -0.58
N SER A 155 -3.27 0.54 0.20
CA SER A 155 -2.86 0.02 1.51
C SER A 155 -3.69 0.63 2.66
N GLY A 156 -5.00 0.82 2.47
CA GLY A 156 -5.87 1.48 3.44
C GLY A 156 -5.97 0.72 4.76
N GLY A 157 -6.07 -0.62 4.73
CA GLY A 157 -6.07 -1.45 5.94
C GLY A 157 -4.75 -1.35 6.70
N SER A 158 -3.59 -1.30 5.98
CA SER A 158 -2.27 -1.10 6.60
C SER A 158 -2.15 0.28 7.26
N ALA A 159 -2.66 1.34 6.62
CA ALA A 159 -2.68 2.68 7.21
C ALA A 159 -3.62 2.77 8.41
N ALA A 160 -4.84 2.27 8.27
CA ALA A 160 -5.85 2.32 9.32
C ALA A 160 -5.45 1.53 10.55
N CYS A 161 -4.82 0.34 10.39
CA CYS A 161 -4.40 -0.46 11.55
C CYS A 161 -3.31 0.24 12.37
N VAL A 162 -2.35 0.92 11.72
CA VAL A 162 -1.33 1.70 12.43
C VAL A 162 -1.95 2.93 13.08
N ALA A 163 -2.82 3.66 12.39
CA ALA A 163 -3.49 4.84 12.93
C ALA A 163 -4.38 4.53 14.14
N ALA A 164 -4.97 3.32 14.20
CA ALA A 164 -5.85 2.86 15.29
C ALA A 164 -5.12 2.08 16.39
N ASP A 165 -3.78 2.08 16.41
CA ASP A 165 -2.96 1.33 17.38
C ASP A 165 -3.21 -0.20 17.38
N MET A 166 -3.63 -0.76 16.24
CA MET A 166 -3.82 -2.20 16.05
C MET A 166 -2.50 -2.91 15.66
N ALA A 167 -1.52 -2.18 15.19
CA ALA A 167 -0.17 -2.63 14.92
C ALA A 167 0.81 -1.46 15.03
N PRO A 168 2.04 -1.65 15.54
CA PRO A 168 3.04 -0.59 15.58
C PRO A 168 3.60 -0.29 14.19
N VAL A 169 3.62 -1.34 13.34
CA VAL A 169 4.14 -1.30 11.96
C VAL A 169 3.26 -2.15 11.05
N ALA A 170 3.05 -1.67 9.83
CA ALA A 170 2.49 -2.45 8.74
C ALA A 170 3.39 -2.39 7.50
N ILE A 171 3.35 -3.44 6.69
CA ILE A 171 4.00 -3.46 5.38
C ILE A 171 2.93 -3.21 4.32
N GLY A 172 3.17 -2.21 3.47
CA GLY A 172 2.31 -1.85 2.34
C GLY A 172 2.97 -2.09 0.98
N SER A 173 2.24 -1.76 -0.08
CA SER A 173 2.77 -1.66 -1.44
C SER A 173 2.31 -0.36 -2.11
N ASP A 174 3.15 0.21 -2.97
CA ASP A 174 2.95 1.51 -3.61
C ASP A 174 3.26 1.39 -5.10
N THR A 175 2.23 1.50 -5.94
CA THR A 175 2.32 1.45 -7.40
C THR A 175 2.09 2.83 -8.02
N GLY A 176 1.22 3.64 -7.41
CA GLY A 176 0.91 5.01 -7.82
C GLY A 176 0.78 5.99 -6.64
N GLY A 177 1.03 5.52 -5.40
CA GLY A 177 0.84 6.31 -4.19
C GLY A 177 0.33 5.47 -3.02
N SER A 178 0.12 4.16 -3.23
CA SER A 178 -0.66 3.30 -2.32
C SER A 178 -0.04 3.00 -0.95
N ILE A 179 1.12 3.53 -0.61
CA ILE A 179 1.65 3.66 0.76
C ILE A 179 1.48 5.10 1.24
N ARG A 180 1.95 6.06 0.43
CA ARG A 180 2.10 7.47 0.81
C ARG A 180 0.75 8.17 0.97
N GLN A 181 -0.19 7.94 0.05
CA GLN A 181 -1.51 8.56 0.08
C GLN A 181 -2.34 8.09 1.29
N PRO A 182 -2.54 6.77 1.54
CA PRO A 182 -3.27 6.34 2.74
C PRO A 182 -2.53 6.71 4.04
N ALA A 183 -1.19 6.74 4.06
CA ALA A 183 -0.44 7.23 5.21
C ALA A 183 -0.77 8.69 5.52
N GLY A 184 -0.82 9.56 4.51
CA GLY A 184 -1.20 10.97 4.66
C GLY A 184 -2.64 11.14 5.16
N LEU A 185 -3.60 10.38 4.60
CA LEU A 185 -5.02 10.46 4.98
C LEU A 185 -5.33 9.85 6.36
N CYS A 186 -4.52 8.91 6.83
CA CYS A 186 -4.63 8.32 8.16
C CYS A 186 -3.72 8.97 9.22
N GLY A 187 -2.90 9.97 8.86
CA GLY A 187 -2.05 10.70 9.79
C GLY A 187 -0.91 9.87 10.36
N ILE A 188 -0.33 8.99 9.54
CA ILE A 188 0.86 8.18 9.86
C ILE A 188 1.99 8.44 8.86
N THR A 189 3.13 7.81 9.07
CA THR A 189 4.28 7.86 8.16
C THR A 189 4.27 6.64 7.23
N GLY A 190 4.48 6.88 5.92
CA GLY A 190 4.61 5.82 4.93
C GLY A 190 5.78 6.08 3.99
N LEU A 191 6.69 5.12 3.86
CA LEU A 191 7.85 5.20 2.99
C LEU A 191 7.71 4.27 1.79
N LYS A 192 7.75 4.84 0.59
CA LYS A 192 7.98 4.13 -0.66
C LYS A 192 9.47 4.25 -1.01
N PRO A 193 10.27 3.20 -0.88
CA PRO A 193 11.67 3.27 -1.26
C PRO A 193 11.86 3.42 -2.79
N THR A 194 13.08 3.67 -3.20
CA THR A 194 13.51 3.60 -4.61
C THR A 194 13.09 2.28 -5.23
N TYR A 195 12.63 2.29 -6.49
CA TYR A 195 12.26 1.08 -7.21
C TYR A 195 13.42 0.07 -7.24
N GLY A 196 13.15 -1.15 -6.79
CA GLY A 196 14.15 -2.21 -6.67
C GLY A 196 14.98 -2.20 -5.38
N ARG A 197 14.76 -1.23 -4.46
CA ARG A 197 15.44 -1.22 -3.15
C ARG A 197 14.99 -2.34 -2.23
N VAL A 198 13.71 -2.72 -2.30
CA VAL A 198 13.10 -3.87 -1.64
C VAL A 198 12.62 -4.83 -2.69
N SER A 199 12.95 -6.11 -2.56
CA SER A 199 12.56 -7.16 -3.50
C SER A 199 11.04 -7.26 -3.63
N ARG A 200 10.57 -7.47 -4.88
CA ARG A 200 9.18 -7.73 -5.23
C ARG A 200 8.85 -9.22 -5.29
N ARG A 201 9.82 -10.11 -5.04
CA ARG A 201 9.57 -11.56 -5.04
C ARG A 201 8.51 -11.93 -4.01
N GLY A 202 7.43 -12.55 -4.46
CA GLY A 202 6.27 -12.90 -3.63
C GLY A 202 5.31 -11.74 -3.34
N LEU A 203 5.52 -10.55 -3.95
CA LEU A 203 4.48 -9.54 -4.10
C LEU A 203 3.60 -9.94 -5.29
N ILE A 204 2.30 -10.12 -5.08
CA ILE A 204 1.36 -10.35 -6.20
C ILE A 204 1.29 -9.07 -7.03
N ALA A 205 1.69 -9.18 -8.30
CA ALA A 205 1.95 -8.01 -9.14
C ALA A 205 0.65 -7.32 -9.59
N PHE A 206 0.61 -5.99 -9.43
CA PHE A 206 -0.29 -5.11 -10.15
C PHE A 206 0.38 -4.59 -11.43
N ALA A 207 1.39 -3.74 -11.29
CA ALA A 207 2.15 -3.18 -12.41
C ALA A 207 3.65 -3.36 -12.14
N SER A 208 4.25 -4.37 -12.77
CA SER A 208 5.60 -4.86 -12.45
C SER A 208 6.69 -3.81 -12.55
N SER A 209 6.54 -2.81 -13.42
CA SER A 209 7.51 -1.72 -13.58
C SER A 209 7.35 -0.56 -12.58
N LEU A 210 6.33 -0.62 -11.71
CA LEU A 210 5.96 0.46 -10.79
C LEU A 210 5.84 -0.01 -9.33
N ASP A 211 5.44 -1.27 -9.09
CA ASP A 211 5.19 -1.82 -7.77
C ASP A 211 6.41 -1.74 -6.85
N GLN A 212 6.22 -1.27 -5.63
CA GLN A 212 7.26 -1.22 -4.61
C GLN A 212 6.68 -1.51 -3.23
N ILE A 213 7.37 -2.33 -2.42
CA ILE A 213 7.03 -2.62 -1.03
C ILE A 213 7.70 -1.58 -0.12
N GLY A 214 7.03 -1.19 0.96
CA GLY A 214 7.61 -0.31 1.97
C GLY A 214 6.86 -0.32 3.31
N PRO A 215 7.49 0.24 4.36
CA PRO A 215 6.93 0.29 5.69
C PRO A 215 5.93 1.44 5.87
N MET A 216 4.98 1.22 6.76
CA MET A 216 4.03 2.19 7.27
C MET A 216 4.04 2.10 8.80
N ALA A 217 4.28 3.23 9.47
CA ALA A 217 4.41 3.30 10.93
C ALA A 217 4.03 4.70 11.42
N ARG A 218 4.07 4.95 12.74
CA ARG A 218 3.78 6.29 13.24
C ARG A 218 4.90 7.29 12.94
N SER A 219 6.15 6.85 12.99
CA SER A 219 7.30 7.75 12.84
C SER A 219 8.25 7.33 11.72
N ALA A 220 9.07 8.28 11.28
CA ALA A 220 10.15 8.03 10.34
C ALA A 220 11.22 7.10 10.95
N ALA A 221 11.45 7.21 12.26
CA ALA A 221 12.37 6.32 12.98
C ALA A 221 11.90 4.85 12.96
N ASP A 222 10.59 4.62 13.12
CA ASP A 222 10.01 3.28 13.00
C ASP A 222 10.13 2.74 11.55
N CYS A 223 9.92 3.59 10.55
CA CYS A 223 10.13 3.23 9.15
C CYS A 223 11.60 2.89 8.86
N ALA A 224 12.55 3.65 9.44
CA ALA A 224 13.98 3.40 9.31
C ALA A 224 14.38 2.03 9.86
N LEU A 225 13.89 1.69 11.06
CA LEU A 225 14.12 0.39 11.71
C LEU A 225 13.68 -0.78 10.82
N ILE A 226 12.51 -0.67 10.20
CA ILE A 226 11.99 -1.73 9.32
C ILE A 226 12.76 -1.79 8.00
N MET A 227 13.14 -0.64 7.44
CA MET A 227 13.91 -0.59 6.19
C MET A 227 15.26 -1.32 6.30
N GLU A 228 15.93 -1.28 7.45
CA GLU A 228 17.17 -2.03 7.70
C GLU A 228 17.00 -3.54 7.53
N THR A 229 15.78 -4.04 7.79
CA THR A 229 15.46 -5.47 7.66
C THR A 229 15.01 -5.84 6.26
N ILE A 230 14.14 -5.03 5.63
CA ILE A 230 13.48 -5.42 4.38
C ILE A 230 14.24 -5.02 3.11
N ALA A 231 15.11 -4.00 3.18
CA ALA A 231 15.91 -3.55 2.05
C ALA A 231 17.07 -4.51 1.73
N GLY A 232 17.59 -4.40 0.50
CA GLY A 232 18.79 -5.12 0.06
C GLY A 232 18.53 -6.06 -1.12
N HIS A 233 19.62 -6.45 -1.75
CA HIS A 233 19.61 -7.26 -2.97
C HIS A 233 18.97 -8.64 -2.75
N ASP A 234 18.16 -9.03 -3.73
CA ASP A 234 17.60 -10.38 -3.87
C ASP A 234 17.86 -10.90 -5.28
N PRO A 235 18.69 -11.96 -5.46
CA PRO A 235 18.94 -12.56 -6.76
C PRO A 235 17.69 -13.20 -7.39
N GLY A 236 16.63 -13.42 -6.60
CA GLY A 236 15.34 -13.93 -7.07
C GLY A 236 14.43 -12.86 -7.71
N ASP A 237 14.81 -11.59 -7.67
CA ASP A 237 14.11 -10.48 -8.32
C ASP A 237 15.08 -9.74 -9.26
N SER A 238 14.90 -9.88 -10.57
CA SER A 238 15.76 -9.26 -11.59
C SER A 238 15.77 -7.73 -11.55
N THR A 239 14.83 -7.10 -10.85
CA THR A 239 14.77 -5.65 -10.66
C THR A 239 15.39 -5.17 -9.35
N SER A 240 15.81 -6.10 -8.49
CA SER A 240 16.43 -5.77 -7.20
C SER A 240 17.80 -5.13 -7.39
N LEU A 241 18.03 -4.00 -6.72
CA LEU A 241 19.28 -3.24 -6.84
C LEU A 241 20.38 -3.87 -5.98
N ALA A 242 21.55 -4.10 -6.58
CA ALA A 242 22.75 -4.50 -5.87
C ALA A 242 23.43 -3.29 -5.23
N ALA A 243 22.83 -2.79 -4.14
CA ALA A 243 23.30 -1.62 -3.39
C ALA A 243 23.31 -1.91 -1.90
N ASP A 244 24.32 -1.43 -1.19
CA ASP A 244 24.46 -1.61 0.25
C ASP A 244 23.27 -1.01 1.02
N VAL A 245 22.90 -1.67 2.12
CA VAL A 245 21.87 -1.19 3.03
C VAL A 245 22.56 -0.45 4.19
N PRO A 246 22.42 0.88 4.27
CA PRO A 246 22.96 1.61 5.40
C PRO A 246 22.15 1.31 6.67
N ARG A 247 22.72 1.60 7.81
CA ARG A 247 21.96 1.70 9.05
C ARG A 247 21.20 3.01 9.05
N TYR A 248 19.94 2.95 8.62
CA TYR A 248 19.09 4.13 8.46
C TYR A 248 18.86 4.84 9.81
N THR A 249 18.75 4.08 10.90
CA THR A 249 18.56 4.62 12.25
C THR A 249 19.73 5.49 12.72
N ASP A 250 20.97 5.16 12.34
CA ASP A 250 22.16 5.93 12.72
C ASP A 250 22.26 7.29 11.99
N LEU A 251 21.44 7.50 10.97
CA LEU A 251 21.48 8.69 10.13
C LEU A 251 20.43 9.76 10.49
N LEU A 252 19.49 9.43 11.40
CA LEU A 252 18.35 10.28 11.73
C LEU A 252 18.75 11.57 12.48
N ASP A 253 19.80 11.51 13.30
CA ASP A 253 20.23 12.65 14.15
C ASP A 253 20.99 13.74 13.39
N LYS A 254 21.30 13.55 12.10
CA LYS A 254 22.02 14.53 11.31
C LYS A 254 21.18 15.81 11.13
N PRO A 255 21.82 17.01 11.17
CA PRO A 255 21.12 18.26 10.94
C PRO A 255 20.68 18.40 9.48
N LEU A 256 19.65 19.22 9.22
CA LEU A 256 19.23 19.57 7.85
C LEU A 256 19.98 20.80 7.29
N ALA A 257 21.00 21.31 8.00
CA ALA A 257 21.80 22.42 7.50
C ALA A 257 22.44 22.08 6.15
N GLY A 258 22.17 22.92 5.15
CA GLY A 258 22.63 22.73 3.77
C GLY A 258 21.74 21.85 2.88
N VAL A 259 20.70 21.21 3.43
CA VAL A 259 19.72 20.47 2.62
C VAL A 259 18.83 21.44 1.84
N ARG A 260 18.76 21.25 0.53
CA ARG A 260 17.95 22.05 -0.39
C ARG A 260 16.66 21.30 -0.72
N ILE A 261 15.50 21.91 -0.47
CA ILE A 261 14.19 21.32 -0.72
C ILE A 261 13.51 22.07 -1.85
N GLY A 262 13.14 21.38 -2.91
CA GLY A 262 12.36 21.91 -4.04
C GLY A 262 10.88 22.02 -3.67
N ARG A 263 10.28 23.18 -3.90
CA ARG A 263 8.82 23.37 -3.93
C ARG A 263 8.39 23.44 -5.38
N VAL A 264 7.32 22.73 -5.74
CA VAL A 264 6.81 22.69 -7.11
C VAL A 264 5.59 23.61 -7.21
N PRO A 265 5.69 24.81 -7.81
CA PRO A 265 4.58 25.76 -7.90
C PRO A 265 3.34 25.16 -8.60
N GLU A 266 3.54 24.27 -9.55
CA GLU A 266 2.45 23.58 -10.28
C GLU A 266 1.56 22.72 -9.38
N HIS A 267 2.04 22.34 -8.17
CA HIS A 267 1.26 21.58 -7.19
C HIS A 267 0.21 22.45 -6.47
N TYR A 268 0.26 23.77 -6.60
CA TYR A 268 -0.65 24.73 -5.98
C TYR A 268 -1.72 25.26 -6.97
N ALA A 269 -1.96 24.51 -8.05
CA ALA A 269 -2.97 24.82 -9.03
C ALA A 269 -4.41 24.68 -8.47
N GLU A 270 -5.38 25.03 -9.27
CA GLU A 270 -6.81 24.86 -8.97
C GLU A 270 -7.14 23.43 -8.54
N GLY A 271 -7.95 23.29 -7.48
CA GLY A 271 -8.36 21.99 -6.91
C GLY A 271 -7.62 21.54 -5.66
N LEU A 272 -6.54 22.22 -5.24
CA LEU A 272 -5.92 21.98 -3.95
C LEU A 272 -6.74 22.64 -2.83
N ASP A 273 -7.15 21.83 -1.84
CA ASP A 273 -7.88 22.31 -0.66
C ASP A 273 -7.06 23.38 0.08
N PRO A 274 -7.66 24.54 0.46
CA PRO A 274 -6.94 25.63 1.12
C PRO A 274 -6.32 25.24 2.48
N GLU A 275 -6.93 24.32 3.25
CA GLU A 275 -6.36 23.85 4.52
C GLU A 275 -5.17 22.93 4.26
N VAL A 276 -5.21 22.11 3.18
CA VAL A 276 -4.07 21.31 2.74
C VAL A 276 -2.93 22.21 2.28
N ALA A 277 -3.21 23.20 1.41
CA ALA A 277 -2.20 24.15 0.95
C ALA A 277 -1.50 24.85 2.11
N LYS A 278 -2.28 25.34 3.09
CA LYS A 278 -1.76 25.98 4.31
C LYS A 278 -0.87 25.03 5.11
N GLY A 279 -1.32 23.78 5.36
CA GLY A 279 -0.54 22.80 6.12
C GLY A 279 0.78 22.44 5.44
N VAL A 280 0.79 22.38 4.10
CA VAL A 280 2.00 22.13 3.31
C VAL A 280 2.98 23.30 3.39
N GLU A 281 2.53 24.56 3.33
CA GLU A 281 3.40 25.72 3.51
C GLU A 281 3.95 25.81 4.93
N GLU A 282 3.16 25.48 5.94
CA GLU A 282 3.63 25.39 7.33
C GLU A 282 4.71 24.29 7.49
N ALA A 283 4.59 23.16 6.76
CA ALA A 283 5.60 22.11 6.76
C ALA A 283 6.94 22.61 6.18
N PHE A 284 6.91 23.36 5.08
CA PHE A 284 8.12 23.99 4.55
C PHE A 284 8.75 24.97 5.54
N ALA A 285 7.93 25.75 6.27
CA ALA A 285 8.42 26.66 7.29
C ALA A 285 9.14 25.92 8.44
N VAL A 286 8.60 24.79 8.91
CA VAL A 286 9.25 23.94 9.92
C VAL A 286 10.59 23.39 9.42
N LEU A 287 10.64 22.89 8.18
CA LEU A 287 11.88 22.37 7.58
C LEU A 287 12.94 23.47 7.39
N LYS A 288 12.53 24.70 7.04
CA LYS A 288 13.42 25.87 7.03
C LYS A 288 13.97 26.18 8.42
N ALA A 289 13.12 26.17 9.45
CA ALA A 289 13.56 26.37 10.85
C ALA A 289 14.50 25.25 11.32
N ALA A 290 14.42 24.05 10.74
CA ALA A 290 15.35 22.95 10.96
C ALA A 290 16.71 23.10 10.25
N GLY A 291 16.89 24.16 9.44
CA GLY A 291 18.13 24.48 8.73
C GLY A 291 18.16 24.17 7.23
N ALA A 292 17.07 23.64 6.67
CA ALA A 292 16.96 23.45 5.22
C ALA A 292 16.70 24.76 4.49
N THR A 293 17.00 24.80 3.18
CA THR A 293 16.58 25.89 2.28
C THR A 293 15.47 25.40 1.37
N VAL A 294 14.57 26.30 0.95
CA VAL A 294 13.47 25.96 0.03
C VAL A 294 13.58 26.81 -1.23
N HIS A 295 13.53 26.14 -2.38
CA HIS A 295 13.68 26.74 -3.70
C HIS A 295 12.54 26.25 -4.61
N ASP A 296 12.06 27.10 -5.51
CA ASP A 296 11.11 26.66 -6.52
C ASP A 296 11.82 25.81 -7.57
N VAL A 297 11.21 24.67 -7.94
CA VAL A 297 11.64 23.80 -9.02
C VAL A 297 10.43 23.46 -9.90
N HIS A 298 10.67 23.16 -11.16
CA HIS A 298 9.62 22.89 -12.13
C HIS A 298 9.67 21.44 -12.62
N LEU A 299 8.49 20.84 -12.74
CA LEU A 299 8.29 19.49 -13.31
C LEU A 299 7.35 19.61 -14.52
N PRO A 300 7.82 20.10 -15.68
CA PRO A 300 6.96 20.51 -16.81
C PRO A 300 6.09 19.39 -17.39
N HIS A 301 6.51 18.12 -17.23
CA HIS A 301 5.76 16.97 -17.68
C HIS A 301 4.88 16.34 -16.59
N ALA A 302 4.87 16.84 -15.33
CA ALA A 302 4.04 16.30 -14.24
C ALA A 302 2.55 16.25 -14.59
N LYS A 303 2.03 17.22 -15.37
CA LYS A 303 0.64 17.24 -15.87
C LYS A 303 0.24 16.01 -16.68
N TYR A 304 1.20 15.27 -17.22
CA TYR A 304 0.98 14.01 -17.93
C TYR A 304 1.08 12.78 -17.03
N GLY A 305 1.31 12.95 -15.73
CA GLY A 305 1.50 11.85 -14.76
C GLY A 305 0.30 10.90 -14.73
N ILE A 306 -0.91 11.43 -14.47
CA ILE A 306 -2.15 10.65 -14.41
C ILE A 306 -2.41 9.87 -15.71
N PRO A 307 -2.50 10.50 -16.91
CA PRO A 307 -2.75 9.72 -18.13
C PRO A 307 -1.64 8.72 -18.44
N THR A 308 -0.38 9.03 -18.14
CA THR A 308 0.73 8.09 -18.35
C THR A 308 0.61 6.87 -17.43
N TYR A 309 0.31 7.08 -16.16
CA TYR A 309 0.13 6.01 -15.18
C TYR A 309 -1.05 5.11 -15.56
N TYR A 310 -2.21 5.71 -15.88
CA TYR A 310 -3.43 4.95 -16.21
C TYR A 310 -3.42 4.33 -17.62
N LEU A 311 -2.37 4.56 -18.40
CA LEU A 311 -2.06 3.75 -19.58
C LEU A 311 -1.10 2.59 -19.23
N ILE A 312 0.01 2.86 -18.55
CA ILE A 312 1.03 1.83 -18.24
C ILE A 312 0.48 0.79 -17.27
N ALA A 313 -0.07 1.22 -16.12
CA ALA A 313 -0.47 0.30 -15.07
C ALA A 313 -1.59 -0.68 -15.50
N PRO A 314 -2.68 -0.27 -16.19
CA PRO A 314 -3.66 -1.21 -16.74
C PRO A 314 -3.09 -2.17 -17.78
N CYS A 315 -2.16 -1.74 -18.65
CA CYS A 315 -1.49 -2.61 -19.62
C CYS A 315 -0.73 -3.74 -18.89
N GLU A 316 0.06 -3.39 -17.89
CA GLU A 316 0.81 -4.36 -17.11
C GLU A 316 -0.12 -5.24 -16.27
N ALA A 317 -1.20 -4.68 -15.71
CA ALA A 317 -2.22 -5.43 -14.98
C ALA A 317 -2.89 -6.48 -15.86
N SER A 318 -3.30 -6.12 -17.08
CA SER A 318 -3.96 -7.07 -18.00
C SER A 318 -3.07 -8.29 -18.29
N SER A 319 -1.76 -8.07 -18.42
CA SER A 319 -0.77 -9.14 -18.59
C SER A 319 -0.54 -9.93 -17.29
N ASN A 320 -0.34 -9.24 -16.16
CA ASN A 320 -0.07 -9.89 -14.88
C ASN A 320 -1.25 -10.72 -14.37
N LEU A 321 -2.49 -10.25 -14.57
CA LEU A 321 -3.69 -10.93 -14.11
C LEU A 321 -4.23 -11.97 -15.11
N ALA A 322 -3.60 -12.15 -16.27
CA ALA A 322 -3.97 -13.19 -17.24
C ALA A 322 -3.86 -14.61 -16.68
N ARG A 323 -2.99 -14.81 -15.69
CA ARG A 323 -2.77 -16.11 -15.02
C ARG A 323 -3.93 -16.59 -14.14
N TYR A 324 -4.83 -15.69 -13.75
CA TYR A 324 -5.99 -16.01 -12.92
C TYR A 324 -7.17 -16.37 -13.82
N ASP A 325 -7.24 -17.62 -14.22
CA ASP A 325 -8.15 -18.13 -15.24
C ASP A 325 -9.10 -19.22 -14.73
N GLY A 326 -8.98 -19.61 -13.45
CA GLY A 326 -9.76 -20.68 -12.85
C GLY A 326 -9.26 -22.09 -13.20
N ALA A 327 -8.19 -22.21 -14.03
CA ALA A 327 -7.54 -23.47 -14.33
C ALA A 327 -6.20 -23.61 -13.59
N HIS A 328 -5.32 -22.60 -13.69
CA HIS A 328 -4.02 -22.57 -13.01
C HIS A 328 -4.14 -22.07 -11.58
N TYR A 329 -4.89 -20.98 -11.38
CA TYR A 329 -5.05 -20.32 -10.07
C TYR A 329 -6.45 -19.79 -9.87
N GLY A 330 -6.83 -19.69 -8.59
CA GLY A 330 -7.95 -18.90 -8.13
C GLY A 330 -9.31 -19.55 -8.29
N TYR A 331 -10.32 -18.72 -8.13
CA TYR A 331 -11.72 -19.09 -8.23
C TYR A 331 -12.04 -19.73 -9.58
N ARG A 332 -12.74 -20.86 -9.55
CA ARG A 332 -13.23 -21.57 -10.72
C ARG A 332 -14.75 -21.62 -10.69
N ALA A 333 -15.38 -21.06 -11.72
CA ALA A 333 -16.82 -21.15 -11.90
C ALA A 333 -17.26 -22.60 -12.22
N GLU A 334 -18.34 -23.05 -11.60
CA GLU A 334 -18.89 -24.37 -11.89
C GLU A 334 -19.59 -24.39 -13.27
N PRO A 335 -19.27 -25.34 -14.17
CA PRO A 335 -19.94 -25.46 -15.44
C PRO A 335 -21.45 -25.73 -15.26
N GLY A 336 -22.29 -25.17 -16.13
CA GLY A 336 -23.71 -25.52 -16.23
C GLY A 336 -24.66 -24.86 -15.22
N LYS A 337 -24.21 -24.01 -14.31
CA LYS A 337 -25.10 -23.12 -13.54
C LYS A 337 -25.36 -21.87 -14.37
N GLY A 338 -26.52 -21.83 -15.02
CA GLY A 338 -26.90 -20.71 -15.91
C GLY A 338 -26.79 -19.37 -15.23
N TYR A 339 -26.12 -18.48 -15.91
CA TYR A 339 -25.89 -17.08 -15.49
C TYR A 339 -26.92 -16.20 -16.20
N ARG A 340 -27.78 -15.51 -15.47
CA ARG A 340 -28.60 -14.43 -16.01
C ARG A 340 -28.05 -13.10 -15.49
N ALA A 341 -27.54 -12.29 -16.39
CA ALA A 341 -27.27 -10.89 -16.10
C ALA A 341 -28.60 -10.12 -16.07
N GLU A 342 -29.02 -9.63 -14.92
CA GLU A 342 -30.08 -8.63 -14.85
C GLU A 342 -29.44 -7.25 -14.93
N PRO A 343 -29.90 -6.37 -15.84
CA PRO A 343 -29.43 -4.99 -15.87
C PRO A 343 -29.80 -4.29 -14.56
N GLY A 344 -28.79 -3.84 -13.80
CA GLY A 344 -28.96 -3.00 -12.61
C GLY A 344 -29.08 -3.71 -11.27
N LYS A 345 -28.95 -5.03 -11.18
CA LYS A 345 -28.86 -5.78 -9.91
C LYS A 345 -27.72 -6.78 -9.93
N GLY A 346 -26.96 -6.83 -8.83
CA GLY A 346 -25.84 -7.76 -8.67
C GLY A 346 -26.22 -9.21 -8.94
N TYR A 347 -25.28 -9.95 -9.46
CA TYR A 347 -25.42 -11.31 -9.96
C TYR A 347 -26.02 -12.29 -8.93
N ARG A 348 -27.18 -12.91 -9.25
CA ARG A 348 -27.71 -14.07 -8.53
C ARG A 348 -27.57 -15.31 -9.40
N ALA A 349 -26.94 -16.37 -8.87
CA ALA A 349 -26.93 -17.68 -9.50
C ALA A 349 -28.28 -18.39 -9.22
N GLU A 350 -29.02 -18.78 -10.27
CA GLU A 350 -30.13 -19.69 -10.12
C GLU A 350 -29.67 -21.14 -10.42
N PRO A 351 -30.17 -22.15 -9.69
CA PRO A 351 -29.84 -23.56 -9.98
C PRO A 351 -30.47 -23.97 -11.32
N GLY A 352 -29.62 -24.10 -12.35
CA GLY A 352 -30.03 -24.56 -13.65
C GLY A 352 -30.31 -26.05 -13.63
N LYS A 353 -31.36 -26.49 -14.32
CA LYS A 353 -31.62 -27.90 -14.60
C LYS A 353 -30.46 -28.46 -15.42
N GLY A 354 -29.77 -29.48 -14.88
CA GLY A 354 -28.65 -30.10 -15.54
C GLY A 354 -29.00 -30.63 -16.92
N HIS A 355 -28.31 -30.15 -17.95
CA HIS A 355 -28.30 -30.80 -19.25
C HIS A 355 -27.31 -31.98 -19.20
N ARG A 356 -27.81 -33.22 -19.33
CA ARG A 356 -26.95 -34.36 -19.65
C ARG A 356 -26.45 -34.17 -21.08
N ALA A 357 -25.15 -34.08 -21.25
CA ALA A 357 -24.53 -34.14 -22.56
C ALA A 357 -24.70 -35.57 -23.12
N GLU A 358 -25.41 -35.71 -24.22
CA GLU A 358 -25.41 -36.96 -25.00
C GLU A 358 -24.08 -37.08 -25.76
N PRO A 359 -23.45 -38.26 -25.82
CA PRO A 359 -22.23 -38.48 -26.59
C PRO A 359 -22.53 -38.30 -28.08
N GLY A 360 -21.98 -37.29 -28.73
CA GLY A 360 -22.08 -37.06 -30.17
C GLY A 360 -22.91 -35.86 -30.64
N GLY A 361 -23.56 -35.12 -29.74
CA GLY A 361 -24.24 -33.88 -30.09
C GLY A 361 -23.28 -32.68 -30.15
N HIS A 362 -23.28 -31.97 -31.29
CA HIS A 362 -22.70 -30.61 -31.32
C HIS A 362 -23.42 -29.78 -30.26
N ALA A 363 -22.66 -29.27 -29.28
CA ALA A 363 -23.20 -28.40 -28.24
C ALA A 363 -23.91 -27.21 -28.89
N THR A 364 -25.22 -27.16 -28.76
CA THR A 364 -26.02 -26.01 -29.18
C THR A 364 -25.61 -24.82 -28.34
N LYS A 365 -25.25 -23.70 -28.99
CA LYS A 365 -24.85 -22.41 -28.42
C LYS A 365 -25.97 -21.83 -27.53
N ALA A 366 -26.18 -22.36 -26.34
CA ALA A 366 -27.22 -21.85 -25.43
C ALA A 366 -26.84 -20.52 -24.78
N ASP A 367 -25.51 -20.19 -24.65
CA ASP A 367 -25.02 -19.01 -23.94
C ASP A 367 -23.94 -18.19 -24.70
N GLY A 368 -23.77 -18.45 -26.01
CA GLY A 368 -22.87 -17.62 -26.86
C GLY A 368 -21.37 -17.90 -26.72
N PHE A 369 -20.93 -18.90 -25.95
CA PHE A 369 -19.52 -19.27 -25.82
C PHE A 369 -19.09 -20.29 -26.87
N GLU A 370 -17.85 -20.17 -27.37
CA GLU A 370 -17.29 -21.05 -28.40
C GLU A 370 -17.03 -22.47 -27.90
N SER A 371 -16.73 -22.64 -26.61
CA SER A 371 -16.46 -23.92 -25.96
C SER A 371 -16.66 -23.86 -24.45
N PRO A 372 -16.84 -25.02 -23.76
CA PRO A 372 -16.90 -25.06 -22.28
C PRO A 372 -15.67 -24.52 -21.59
N LEU A 373 -14.49 -24.60 -22.20
CA LEU A 373 -13.25 -24.04 -21.68
C LEU A 373 -13.28 -22.51 -21.70
N VAL A 374 -13.71 -21.92 -22.81
CA VAL A 374 -13.88 -20.46 -22.93
C VAL A 374 -14.93 -19.96 -21.95
N GLU A 375 -16.05 -20.67 -21.82
CA GLU A 375 -17.07 -20.38 -20.81
C GLU A 375 -16.48 -20.37 -19.39
N MET A 376 -15.76 -21.43 -19.01
CA MET A 376 -15.13 -21.54 -17.68
C MET A 376 -14.18 -20.36 -17.41
N TYR A 377 -13.32 -19.99 -18.37
CA TYR A 377 -12.42 -18.84 -18.23
C TYR A 377 -13.19 -17.53 -18.07
N CYS A 378 -14.13 -17.26 -18.96
CA CYS A 378 -14.91 -16.02 -18.92
C CYS A 378 -15.70 -15.88 -17.62
N ARG A 379 -16.37 -16.94 -17.19
CA ARG A 379 -17.16 -16.92 -15.96
C ARG A 379 -16.31 -16.80 -14.71
N SER A 380 -15.22 -17.57 -14.63
CA SER A 380 -14.30 -17.49 -13.48
C SER A 380 -13.76 -16.07 -13.29
N ARG A 381 -13.38 -15.41 -14.37
CA ARG A 381 -12.89 -14.02 -14.34
C ARG A 381 -14.01 -13.01 -14.08
N ALA A 382 -15.20 -13.22 -14.65
CA ALA A 382 -16.36 -12.34 -14.44
C ALA A 382 -16.86 -12.35 -12.99
N GLU A 383 -16.88 -13.52 -12.36
CA GLU A 383 -17.38 -13.72 -11.00
C GLU A 383 -16.30 -13.46 -9.94
N GLY A 384 -15.03 -13.79 -10.25
CA GLY A 384 -13.91 -13.72 -9.33
C GLY A 384 -13.32 -12.30 -9.18
N PHE A 385 -13.30 -11.49 -10.24
CA PHE A 385 -12.80 -10.12 -10.21
C PHE A 385 -13.90 -9.09 -9.96
N GLY A 386 -13.59 -8.08 -9.14
CA GLY A 386 -14.43 -6.92 -8.91
C GLY A 386 -14.48 -5.94 -10.11
N PRO A 387 -15.37 -4.94 -10.05
CA PRO A 387 -15.61 -4.02 -11.17
C PRO A 387 -14.38 -3.21 -11.60
N GLU A 388 -13.59 -2.69 -10.66
CA GLU A 388 -12.42 -1.86 -10.95
C GLU A 388 -11.30 -2.68 -11.61
N VAL A 389 -11.04 -3.89 -11.11
CA VAL A 389 -10.05 -4.80 -11.71
C VAL A 389 -10.44 -5.16 -13.14
N LYS A 390 -11.71 -5.50 -13.38
CA LYS A 390 -12.23 -5.77 -14.73
C LYS A 390 -12.05 -4.57 -15.65
N ARG A 391 -12.38 -3.36 -15.18
CA ARG A 391 -12.21 -2.11 -15.94
C ARG A 391 -10.75 -1.93 -16.38
N ARG A 392 -9.79 -2.09 -15.45
CA ARG A 392 -8.36 -1.92 -15.76
C ARG A 392 -7.83 -3.00 -16.68
N ILE A 393 -8.26 -4.26 -16.52
CA ILE A 393 -7.91 -5.35 -17.45
C ILE A 393 -8.40 -5.02 -18.86
N MET A 394 -9.65 -4.57 -19.01
CA MET A 394 -10.23 -4.22 -20.32
C MET A 394 -9.48 -3.04 -20.97
N LEU A 395 -9.22 -1.97 -20.21
CA LEU A 395 -8.45 -0.81 -20.68
C LEU A 395 -7.04 -1.21 -21.12
N GLY A 396 -6.36 -2.04 -20.33
CA GLY A 396 -5.02 -2.53 -20.66
C GLY A 396 -5.00 -3.42 -21.89
N THR A 397 -5.94 -4.34 -22.00
CA THR A 397 -6.09 -5.22 -23.17
C THR A 397 -6.35 -4.41 -24.44
N TYR A 398 -7.21 -3.39 -24.38
CA TYR A 398 -7.47 -2.49 -25.48
C TYR A 398 -6.20 -1.72 -25.90
N ALA A 399 -5.50 -1.12 -24.94
CA ALA A 399 -4.29 -0.33 -25.22
C ALA A 399 -3.11 -1.18 -25.75
N LEU A 400 -3.10 -2.49 -25.47
CA LEU A 400 -2.11 -3.43 -25.98
C LEU A 400 -2.50 -4.11 -27.31
N SER A 401 -3.74 -3.92 -27.79
CA SER A 401 -4.22 -4.57 -29.00
C SER A 401 -3.55 -4.02 -30.26
N ALA A 402 -3.63 -4.81 -31.35
CA ALA A 402 -3.01 -4.47 -32.63
C ALA A 402 -3.48 -3.09 -33.14
N GLY A 403 -2.53 -2.25 -33.54
CA GLY A 403 -2.77 -0.89 -34.01
C GLY A 403 -2.84 0.16 -32.89
N TYR A 404 -2.96 -0.22 -31.63
CA TYR A 404 -3.02 0.70 -30.48
C TYR A 404 -1.77 0.71 -29.62
N TYR A 405 -0.98 -0.35 -29.64
CA TYR A 405 0.23 -0.50 -28.82
C TYR A 405 1.18 0.71 -28.94
N ASP A 406 1.53 1.12 -30.15
CA ASP A 406 2.45 2.24 -30.39
C ASP A 406 1.83 3.59 -30.04
N ALA A 407 0.53 3.74 -30.29
CA ALA A 407 -0.20 4.97 -30.03
C ALA A 407 -0.42 5.23 -28.52
N TYR A 408 -0.58 4.18 -27.72
CA TYR A 408 -0.87 4.30 -26.29
C TYR A 408 0.30 3.83 -25.41
N TYR A 409 0.62 2.53 -25.38
CA TYR A 409 1.58 2.00 -24.40
C TYR A 409 3.01 2.50 -24.68
N ALA A 410 3.49 2.36 -25.90
CA ALA A 410 4.83 2.83 -26.27
C ALA A 410 4.97 4.36 -26.12
N LYS A 411 3.92 5.11 -26.44
CA LYS A 411 3.88 6.57 -26.21
C LYS A 411 3.93 6.90 -24.72
N ALA A 412 3.16 6.19 -23.88
CA ALA A 412 3.17 6.38 -22.43
C ALA A 412 4.55 6.10 -21.83
N LEU A 413 5.29 5.06 -22.30
CA LEU A 413 6.66 4.79 -21.86
C LEU A 413 7.62 5.93 -22.25
N ARG A 414 7.45 6.56 -23.42
CA ARG A 414 8.23 7.74 -23.80
C ARG A 414 7.95 8.95 -22.90
N VAL A 415 6.68 9.20 -22.58
CA VAL A 415 6.30 10.27 -21.65
C VAL A 415 6.81 9.98 -20.24
N ARG A 416 6.75 8.72 -19.77
CA ARG A 416 7.34 8.30 -18.49
C ARG A 416 8.83 8.68 -18.42
N ARG A 417 9.58 8.50 -19.52
CA ARG A 417 10.99 8.89 -19.57
C ARG A 417 11.17 10.41 -19.39
N LEU A 418 10.30 11.24 -19.98
CA LEU A 418 10.33 12.68 -19.81
C LEU A 418 10.01 13.09 -18.36
N ILE A 419 8.98 12.49 -17.76
CA ILE A 419 8.66 12.70 -16.35
C ILE A 419 9.85 12.35 -15.46
N ARG A 420 10.50 11.19 -15.68
CA ARG A 420 11.72 10.82 -14.95
C ARG A 420 12.83 11.86 -15.12
N GLN A 421 13.01 12.38 -16.34
CA GLN A 421 14.04 13.38 -16.63
C GLN A 421 13.78 14.67 -15.84
N ASP A 422 12.53 15.16 -15.73
CA ASP A 422 12.18 16.32 -14.91
C ASP A 422 12.67 16.17 -13.45
N TYR A 423 12.43 14.97 -12.86
CA TYR A 423 12.92 14.69 -11.50
C TYR A 423 14.44 14.70 -11.42
N LEU A 424 15.14 14.07 -12.38
CA LEU A 424 16.60 14.02 -12.39
C LEU A 424 17.21 15.42 -12.58
N ASP A 425 16.60 16.26 -13.40
CA ASP A 425 17.04 17.63 -13.64
C ASP A 425 16.80 18.50 -12.39
N ALA A 426 15.63 18.38 -11.75
CA ALA A 426 15.32 19.07 -10.51
C ALA A 426 16.33 18.72 -9.40
N PHE A 427 16.68 17.43 -9.26
CA PHE A 427 17.67 16.97 -8.28
C PHE A 427 19.11 17.42 -8.53
N GLN A 428 19.41 18.08 -9.65
CA GLN A 428 20.71 18.77 -9.80
C GLN A 428 20.79 20.05 -8.95
N SER A 429 19.63 20.67 -8.69
CA SER A 429 19.54 21.93 -7.94
C SER A 429 19.06 21.76 -6.50
N VAL A 430 18.34 20.67 -6.20
CA VAL A 430 17.79 20.38 -4.87
C VAL A 430 18.05 18.93 -4.46
N ASP A 431 18.04 18.67 -3.17
CA ASP A 431 18.32 17.34 -2.61
C ASP A 431 17.03 16.55 -2.33
N LEU A 432 15.93 17.27 -2.09
CA LEU A 432 14.58 16.72 -1.90
C LEU A 432 13.57 17.56 -2.69
N ILE A 433 12.43 16.98 -3.03
CA ILE A 433 11.25 17.71 -3.53
C ILE A 433 10.13 17.50 -2.52
N GLY A 434 9.48 18.59 -2.07
CA GLY A 434 8.39 18.56 -1.10
C GLY A 434 7.06 19.02 -1.69
N GLY A 435 5.95 18.58 -1.09
CA GLY A 435 4.62 19.03 -1.50
C GLY A 435 3.47 18.24 -0.85
N PRO A 436 2.22 18.49 -1.30
CA PRO A 436 1.07 17.76 -0.81
C PRO A 436 1.12 16.29 -1.24
N VAL A 437 0.51 15.40 -0.46
CA VAL A 437 0.35 13.99 -0.82
C VAL A 437 -1.04 13.71 -1.42
N SER A 438 -2.02 14.55 -1.12
CA SER A 438 -3.39 14.49 -1.63
C SER A 438 -3.91 15.91 -1.84
N ALA A 439 -4.80 16.09 -2.82
CA ALA A 439 -5.43 17.39 -3.06
C ALA A 439 -6.41 17.79 -1.96
N THR A 440 -7.00 16.81 -1.28
CA THR A 440 -8.02 17.02 -0.23
C THR A 440 -7.69 16.17 0.98
N PRO A 441 -8.22 16.50 2.16
CA PRO A 441 -8.30 15.57 3.28
C PRO A 441 -9.09 14.30 2.90
N ALA A 442 -9.18 13.33 3.81
CA ALA A 442 -9.95 12.11 3.60
C ALA A 442 -11.40 12.42 3.16
N PHE A 443 -11.81 11.89 2.02
CA PHE A 443 -13.15 12.04 1.44
C PHE A 443 -14.12 10.98 2.00
N LYS A 444 -15.43 11.19 1.85
CA LYS A 444 -16.45 10.26 2.37
C LYS A 444 -16.46 8.95 1.57
N LEU A 445 -16.79 7.85 2.24
CA LEU A 445 -17.08 6.59 1.58
C LEU A 445 -18.26 6.78 0.61
N GLY A 446 -18.14 6.24 -0.59
CA GLY A 446 -19.13 6.39 -1.68
C GLY A 446 -19.01 7.68 -2.50
N GLU A 447 -18.27 8.69 -2.04
CA GLU A 447 -18.22 10.02 -2.69
C GLU A 447 -17.65 9.99 -4.11
N LYS A 448 -16.74 9.05 -4.40
CA LYS A 448 -16.03 8.97 -5.69
C LYS A 448 -16.25 7.64 -6.44
N THR A 449 -17.13 6.77 -5.95
CA THR A 449 -17.32 5.43 -6.53
C THR A 449 -17.93 5.45 -7.93
N ASP A 450 -18.79 6.43 -8.20
CA ASP A 450 -19.49 6.57 -9.48
C ASP A 450 -18.72 7.44 -10.50
N ASP A 451 -17.61 8.06 -10.08
CA ASP A 451 -16.73 8.87 -10.94
C ASP A 451 -15.30 8.32 -10.94
N PRO A 452 -14.95 7.42 -11.87
CA PRO A 452 -13.60 6.87 -11.97
C PRO A 452 -12.51 7.94 -12.18
N LEU A 453 -12.82 9.05 -12.87
CA LEU A 453 -11.83 10.09 -13.10
C LEU A 453 -11.54 10.86 -11.81
N ALA A 454 -12.55 11.21 -11.03
CA ALA A 454 -12.37 11.83 -9.71
C ALA A 454 -11.60 10.90 -8.76
N MET A 455 -11.81 9.57 -8.85
CA MET A 455 -11.03 8.60 -8.09
C MET A 455 -9.57 8.55 -8.58
N TYR A 456 -9.30 8.63 -9.88
CA TYR A 456 -7.95 8.61 -10.44
C TYR A 456 -7.14 9.86 -10.07
N LEU A 457 -7.80 11.00 -9.91
CA LEU A 457 -7.16 12.26 -9.50
C LEU A 457 -6.66 12.25 -8.03
N VAL A 458 -7.04 11.28 -7.21
CA VAL A 458 -6.48 11.15 -5.85
C VAL A 458 -4.98 10.82 -5.86
N ASP A 459 -4.48 10.27 -6.97
CA ASP A 459 -3.07 9.92 -7.18
C ASP A 459 -2.23 11.05 -7.80
N LEU A 460 -2.82 12.25 -8.03
CA LEU A 460 -2.22 13.36 -8.79
C LEU A 460 -0.80 13.70 -8.31
N TYR A 461 -0.59 13.79 -7.02
CA TYR A 461 0.71 14.18 -6.42
C TYR A 461 1.66 13.02 -6.16
N THR A 462 1.20 11.78 -6.32
CA THR A 462 1.99 10.60 -5.94
C THR A 462 2.54 9.80 -7.11
N VAL A 463 1.83 9.75 -8.25
CA VAL A 463 2.22 8.92 -9.41
C VAL A 463 3.57 9.32 -10.02
N GLY A 464 3.94 10.60 -9.97
CA GLY A 464 5.21 11.08 -10.50
C GLY A 464 6.41 10.36 -9.90
N THR A 465 6.40 10.14 -8.59
CA THR A 465 7.43 9.39 -7.85
C THR A 465 7.58 7.95 -8.36
N ASN A 466 6.47 7.27 -8.66
CA ASN A 466 6.48 5.90 -9.19
C ASN A 466 6.96 5.87 -10.64
N LEU A 467 6.46 6.78 -11.48
CA LEU A 467 6.86 6.89 -12.89
C LEU A 467 8.36 7.19 -13.02
N ALA A 468 8.89 8.04 -12.15
CA ALA A 468 10.32 8.36 -12.08
C ALA A 468 11.17 7.24 -11.44
N GLY A 469 10.56 6.36 -10.64
CA GLY A 469 11.25 5.28 -9.92
C GLY A 469 12.06 5.74 -8.71
N VAL A 470 11.81 6.97 -8.21
CA VAL A 470 12.53 7.58 -7.08
C VAL A 470 11.89 7.24 -5.74
N GLY A 471 12.58 7.48 -4.61
CA GLY A 471 12.06 7.31 -3.27
C GLY A 471 11.07 8.41 -2.87
N GLY A 472 10.14 8.10 -1.97
CA GLY A 472 9.23 9.09 -1.40
C GLY A 472 8.70 8.68 -0.03
N ILE A 473 8.57 9.63 0.88
CA ILE A 473 8.00 9.45 2.21
C ILE A 473 6.86 10.44 2.41
N SER A 474 5.77 10.00 3.05
CA SER A 474 4.71 10.89 3.51
C SER A 474 4.55 10.81 5.02
N PHE A 475 4.15 11.92 5.64
CA PHE A 475 3.90 12.03 7.07
C PHE A 475 2.89 13.16 7.35
N PRO A 476 2.21 13.15 8.52
CA PRO A 476 1.28 14.21 8.87
C PRO A 476 2.01 15.53 9.13
N CYS A 477 1.50 16.62 8.57
CA CYS A 477 2.04 17.97 8.74
C CYS A 477 1.05 18.95 9.39
N GLY A 478 -0.17 18.51 9.67
CA GLY A 478 -1.22 19.31 10.28
C GLY A 478 -2.53 18.57 10.34
N PHE A 479 -3.55 19.29 10.78
CA PHE A 479 -4.93 18.80 10.82
C PHE A 479 -5.87 19.91 10.34
N THR A 480 -6.93 19.52 9.63
CA THR A 480 -8.01 20.43 9.26
C THR A 480 -8.77 20.91 10.50
N ARG A 481 -9.61 21.93 10.35
CA ARG A 481 -10.53 22.37 11.43
C ARG A 481 -11.51 21.26 11.86
N SER A 482 -11.82 20.35 10.96
CA SER A 482 -12.64 19.17 11.25
C SER A 482 -11.88 18.03 11.93
N GLY A 483 -10.57 18.16 12.17
CA GLY A 483 -9.73 17.18 12.84
C GLY A 483 -9.21 16.05 11.94
N LEU A 484 -9.27 16.21 10.63
CA LEU A 484 -8.69 15.25 9.67
C LEU A 484 -7.21 15.53 9.42
N PRO A 485 -6.35 14.50 9.30
CA PRO A 485 -4.95 14.68 9.00
C PRO A 485 -4.70 15.35 7.64
N ILE A 486 -3.64 16.15 7.58
CA ILE A 486 -3.06 16.71 6.37
C ILE A 486 -1.70 16.05 6.16
N GLY A 487 -1.49 15.40 5.00
CA GLY A 487 -0.24 14.76 4.65
C GLY A 487 0.69 15.64 3.86
N PHE A 488 1.98 15.62 4.21
CA PHE A 488 3.09 16.19 3.44
C PHE A 488 3.95 15.06 2.91
N GLN A 489 4.47 15.17 1.69
CA GLN A 489 5.44 14.22 1.15
C GLN A 489 6.78 14.88 0.81
N LEU A 490 7.85 14.10 0.98
CA LEU A 490 9.17 14.35 0.42
C LEU A 490 9.52 13.27 -0.58
N GLN A 491 10.22 13.66 -1.64
CA GLN A 491 10.73 12.80 -2.71
C GLN A 491 12.23 13.03 -2.82
N ALA A 492 13.01 11.99 -3.11
CA ALA A 492 14.47 12.06 -3.14
C ALA A 492 15.05 11.31 -4.34
N PRO A 493 16.27 11.63 -4.77
CA PRO A 493 16.98 10.85 -5.78
C PRO A 493 17.02 9.35 -5.47
N PRO A 494 17.25 8.48 -6.46
CA PRO A 494 17.40 7.06 -6.22
C PRO A 494 18.43 6.76 -5.13
N LEU A 495 18.08 5.84 -4.21
CA LEU A 495 18.87 5.40 -3.06
C LEU A 495 19.14 6.48 -1.99
N ALA A 496 18.42 7.58 -2.02
CA ALA A 496 18.51 8.63 -1.00
C ALA A 496 17.44 8.49 0.11
N GLU A 497 16.98 7.27 0.41
CA GLU A 497 16.09 6.99 1.56
C GLU A 497 16.64 7.50 2.89
N PRO A 498 17.97 7.48 3.16
CA PRO A 498 18.52 8.06 4.38
C PRO A 498 18.11 9.54 4.57
N LEU A 499 18.17 10.34 3.51
CA LEU A 499 17.82 11.75 3.56
C LEU A 499 16.31 11.97 3.72
N LEU A 500 15.47 11.12 3.10
CA LEU A 500 14.03 11.15 3.32
C LEU A 500 13.66 10.91 4.77
N LEU A 501 14.24 9.86 5.36
CA LEU A 501 14.00 9.47 6.74
C LEU A 501 14.51 10.51 7.72
N GLN A 502 15.71 11.03 7.50
CA GLN A 502 16.33 12.11 8.27
C GLN A 502 15.44 13.37 8.28
N ALA A 503 14.99 13.82 7.11
CA ALA A 503 14.18 15.04 6.99
C ALA A 503 12.81 14.87 7.66
N ALA A 504 12.17 13.72 7.48
CA ALA A 504 10.91 13.41 8.12
C ALA A 504 11.05 13.26 9.65
N ASP A 505 12.08 12.58 10.15
CA ASP A 505 12.36 12.45 11.59
C ASP A 505 12.64 13.82 12.21
N ARG A 506 13.45 14.65 11.55
CA ARG A 506 13.74 16.00 12.04
C ARG A 506 12.50 16.87 12.12
N PHE A 507 11.60 16.79 11.11
CA PHE A 507 10.29 17.43 11.15
C PHE A 507 9.47 16.95 12.35
N GLN A 508 9.42 15.63 12.57
CA GLN A 508 8.64 14.99 13.64
C GLN A 508 9.16 15.30 15.04
N ARG A 509 10.45 15.57 15.21
CA ARG A 509 11.03 16.04 16.49
C ARG A 509 10.66 17.49 16.81
N LEU A 510 10.35 18.29 15.80
CA LEU A 510 9.97 19.71 15.96
C LEU A 510 8.45 19.90 16.05
N THR A 511 7.67 18.83 15.82
CA THR A 511 6.20 18.85 15.82
C THR A 511 5.65 17.67 16.60
N ASP A 512 4.33 17.65 16.84
CA ASP A 512 3.64 16.55 17.53
C ASP A 512 2.61 15.83 16.65
N TRP A 513 2.50 16.18 15.36
CA TRP A 513 1.44 15.72 14.48
C TRP A 513 1.36 14.19 14.39
N HIS A 514 2.50 13.50 14.29
CA HIS A 514 2.60 12.04 14.22
C HIS A 514 2.25 11.33 15.54
N ARG A 515 2.22 12.06 16.67
CA ARG A 515 1.85 11.52 17.99
C ARG A 515 0.36 11.59 18.26
N ARG A 516 -0.38 12.39 17.48
CA ARG A 516 -1.82 12.50 17.62
C ARG A 516 -2.50 11.20 17.23
N ARG A 517 -3.56 10.88 17.96
CA ARG A 517 -4.33 9.66 17.76
C ARG A 517 -5.79 10.00 17.50
N PRO A 518 -6.48 9.21 16.64
CA PRO A 518 -7.91 9.37 16.47
C PRO A 518 -8.62 9.18 17.83
N LYS A 519 -9.60 10.03 18.09
CA LYS A 519 -10.48 9.83 19.25
C LYS A 519 -11.21 8.51 19.03
N ALA A 520 -10.73 7.51 19.73
CA ALA A 520 -11.27 6.17 19.87
C ALA A 520 -12.22 5.63 18.78
N ALA A 521 -11.66 4.83 17.90
CA ALA A 521 -12.38 3.67 17.40
C ALA A 521 -12.53 2.66 18.58
N GLY A 522 -13.23 3.05 19.66
CA GLY A 522 -13.31 2.25 20.88
C GLY A 522 -14.19 2.85 21.96
N GLU A 523 -14.48 4.15 21.89
CA GLU A 523 -15.53 4.78 22.69
C GLU A 523 -16.82 4.93 21.87
N ALA A 524 -17.29 3.84 21.24
CA ALA A 524 -18.68 3.73 20.87
C ALA A 524 -19.45 3.68 22.21
N LYS A 525 -20.28 4.72 22.44
CA LYS A 525 -21.12 4.93 23.62
C LYS A 525 -21.58 3.61 24.25
N ALA A 526 -21.14 3.39 25.50
CA ALA A 526 -21.83 2.50 26.41
C ALA A 526 -23.27 3.02 26.64
#